data_67976218ecc09bd646827db1d2625244
#
_entry.id   67976218ecc09bd646827db1d2625244
#
_cell.length_a   1.000
_cell.length_b   1.000
_cell.length_c   1.000
_cell.angle_alpha   90.00
_cell.angle_beta   90.00
_cell.angle_gamma   90.00
#
_symmetry.space_group_name_H-M   'P 1'
#
loop_
_entity.id
_entity.type
_entity.pdbx_description
1 polymer ?
#
loop_
_entity_poly.entity_id
_entity_poly.type
_entity_poly.pdbx_seq_one_letter_code
_entity_poly.pdbx_strand_id
1 'polypeptide(L)'
;NIKPQNIIISHDALIALVGGIGNDVGIVVAAGTGSIVFGRNHRGETKRVGGWGYILGDEGGAYKIAVAGMRAALKAHDGRGIYTSLIEDFKIHFGFNNIAALAPIVDNAAFLGDKVANQIIDDAVNELVKATVTVIKGIFVEGEFLEVVTMGSVWKGKCKMWERFVSCINCDFVEVKVILPRFEAVY
;
A
#
# COMPACT_ATOMS: atom_id res chain seq x y z
N ASN A 1 -32.95 -9.44 -9.69
CA ASN A 1 -32.71 -10.71 -10.38
C ASN A 1 -31.47 -10.53 -11.27
N ILE A 2 -30.32 -11.01 -10.80
CA ILE A 2 -29.07 -11.04 -11.59
C ILE A 2 -29.15 -12.29 -12.50
N LYS A 3 -29.01 -12.09 -13.81
CA LYS A 3 -28.98 -13.23 -14.75
C LYS A 3 -27.60 -13.89 -14.72
N PRO A 4 -27.50 -15.25 -14.74
CA PRO A 4 -26.20 -15.94 -14.67
C PRO A 4 -25.18 -15.51 -15.72
N GLN A 5 -25.61 -15.13 -16.92
CA GLN A 5 -24.75 -14.62 -17.98
C GLN A 5 -24.08 -13.26 -17.69
N ASN A 6 -24.49 -12.57 -16.64
CA ASN A 6 -23.93 -11.29 -16.21
C ASN A 6 -22.97 -11.45 -15.01
N ILE A 7 -22.61 -12.68 -14.65
CA ILE A 7 -21.69 -12.96 -13.55
C ILE A 7 -20.33 -13.31 -14.15
N ILE A 8 -19.31 -12.54 -13.78
CA ILE A 8 -17.90 -12.82 -14.09
C ILE A 8 -17.19 -13.19 -12.78
N ILE A 9 -16.65 -14.39 -12.74
CA ILE A 9 -15.81 -14.83 -11.61
C ILE A 9 -14.36 -14.51 -11.96
N SER A 10 -13.68 -13.75 -11.09
CA SER A 10 -12.29 -13.35 -11.29
C SER A 10 -11.55 -13.28 -9.95
N HIS A 11 -10.24 -13.01 -9.99
CA HIS A 11 -9.45 -12.82 -8.77
C HIS A 11 -9.66 -11.43 -8.15
N ASP A 12 -9.45 -11.34 -6.83
CA ASP A 12 -9.74 -10.15 -6.00
C ASP A 12 -9.12 -8.86 -6.54
N ALA A 13 -7.90 -8.91 -7.10
CA ALA A 13 -7.22 -7.73 -7.60
C ALA A 13 -7.91 -7.12 -8.84
N LEU A 14 -8.48 -7.95 -9.74
CA LEU A 14 -9.25 -7.44 -10.88
C LEU A 14 -10.58 -6.85 -10.42
N ILE A 15 -11.24 -7.49 -9.46
CA ILE A 15 -12.48 -6.98 -8.86
C ILE A 15 -12.22 -5.62 -8.19
N ALA A 16 -11.11 -5.51 -7.44
CA ALA A 16 -10.67 -4.26 -6.82
C ALA A 16 -10.37 -3.16 -7.85
N LEU A 17 -9.72 -3.51 -8.97
CA LEU A 17 -9.46 -2.58 -10.07
C LEU A 17 -10.78 -2.04 -10.65
N VAL A 18 -11.68 -2.94 -11.04
CA VAL A 18 -12.99 -2.56 -11.64
C VAL A 18 -13.82 -1.75 -10.66
N GLY A 19 -13.92 -2.17 -9.40
CA GLY A 19 -14.66 -1.44 -8.36
C GLY A 19 -14.05 -0.06 -8.07
N GLY A 20 -12.73 0.04 -8.09
CA GLY A 20 -12.02 1.29 -7.79
C GLY A 20 -12.08 2.32 -8.92
N ILE A 21 -11.88 1.90 -10.16
CA ILE A 21 -11.81 2.80 -11.33
C ILE A 21 -13.17 2.90 -12.06
N GLY A 22 -13.98 1.83 -12.03
CA GLY A 22 -15.24 1.74 -12.78
C GLY A 22 -15.07 1.12 -14.18
N ASN A 23 -13.85 0.70 -14.54
CA ASN A 23 -13.53 -0.07 -15.73
C ASN A 23 -12.41 -1.09 -15.44
N ASP A 24 -12.02 -1.90 -16.42
CA ASP A 24 -11.06 -2.98 -16.24
C ASP A 24 -9.65 -2.64 -16.73
N VAL A 25 -9.38 -1.37 -17.05
CA VAL A 25 -8.05 -0.87 -17.48
C VAL A 25 -7.53 0.13 -16.46
N GLY A 26 -6.28 -0.07 -16.03
CA GLY A 26 -5.62 0.76 -15.04
C GLY A 26 -4.79 -0.06 -14.07
N ILE A 27 -4.47 0.52 -12.93
CA ILE A 27 -3.69 -0.11 -11.86
C ILE A 27 -4.42 0.02 -10.54
N VAL A 28 -4.44 -1.05 -9.74
CA VAL A 28 -4.83 -1.02 -8.32
C VAL A 28 -3.60 -1.25 -7.45
N VAL A 29 -3.44 -0.39 -6.45
CA VAL A 29 -2.43 -0.50 -5.39
C VAL A 29 -3.16 -0.78 -4.08
N ALA A 30 -3.27 -2.03 -3.73
CA ALA A 30 -3.91 -2.45 -2.49
C ALA A 30 -2.88 -2.55 -1.36
N ALA A 31 -3.08 -1.80 -0.27
CA ALA A 31 -2.26 -1.81 0.93
C ALA A 31 -3.16 -1.84 2.18
N GLY A 32 -3.42 -3.04 2.66
CA GLY A 32 -4.14 -3.36 3.90
C GLY A 32 -3.21 -4.09 4.85
N THR A 33 -3.59 -5.27 5.37
CA THR A 33 -2.69 -6.13 6.16
C THR A 33 -1.41 -6.46 5.40
N GLY A 34 -1.54 -6.89 4.14
CA GLY A 34 -0.45 -7.04 3.16
C GLY A 34 -0.54 -5.99 2.06
N SER A 35 0.22 -6.19 0.97
CA SER A 35 0.18 -5.32 -0.20
C SER A 35 0.33 -6.07 -1.52
N ILE A 36 -0.30 -5.53 -2.56
CA ILE A 36 -0.22 -6.03 -3.93
C ILE A 36 -0.46 -4.89 -4.91
N VAL A 37 0.24 -4.89 -6.02
CA VAL A 37 -0.03 -4.03 -7.17
C VAL A 37 -0.43 -4.90 -8.36
N PHE A 38 -1.54 -4.57 -8.98
CA PHE A 38 -2.05 -5.27 -10.16
C PHE A 38 -2.49 -4.27 -11.21
N GLY A 39 -2.13 -4.51 -12.46
CA GLY A 39 -2.54 -3.70 -13.59
C GLY A 39 -3.06 -4.52 -14.75
N ARG A 40 -3.94 -3.90 -15.55
CA ARG A 40 -4.44 -4.40 -16.82
C ARG A 40 -4.49 -3.28 -17.85
N ASN A 41 -3.97 -3.52 -19.05
CA ASN A 41 -3.98 -2.55 -20.15
C ASN A 41 -5.14 -2.79 -21.13
N HIS A 42 -5.29 -1.88 -22.12
CA HIS A 42 -6.31 -1.94 -23.16
C HIS A 42 -6.23 -3.20 -24.05
N ARG A 43 -5.08 -3.88 -24.11
CA ARG A 43 -4.90 -5.15 -24.84
C ARG A 43 -5.28 -6.38 -24.00
N GLY A 44 -5.69 -6.15 -22.74
CA GLY A 44 -6.03 -7.22 -21.80
C GLY A 44 -4.81 -7.88 -21.16
N GLU A 45 -3.60 -7.35 -21.40
CA GLU A 45 -2.38 -7.83 -20.73
C GLU A 45 -2.41 -7.42 -19.26
N THR A 46 -2.03 -8.35 -18.39
CA THR A 46 -2.03 -8.12 -16.94
C THR A 46 -0.64 -8.28 -16.35
N LYS A 47 -0.37 -7.53 -15.30
CA LYS A 47 0.85 -7.66 -14.52
C LYS A 47 0.55 -7.51 -13.03
N ARG A 48 1.06 -8.46 -12.24
CA ARG A 48 1.04 -8.44 -10.78
C ARG A 48 2.45 -8.24 -10.24
N VAL A 49 2.59 -7.38 -9.25
CA VAL A 49 3.82 -7.16 -8.50
C VAL A 49 3.51 -7.20 -6.99
N GLY A 50 4.28 -7.92 -6.22
CA GLY A 50 4.04 -8.16 -4.80
C GLY A 50 2.93 -9.19 -4.53
N GLY A 51 2.38 -9.15 -3.31
CA GLY A 51 1.35 -10.10 -2.87
C GLY A 51 1.90 -11.52 -2.65
N TRP A 52 3.15 -11.63 -2.16
CA TRP A 52 3.80 -12.91 -1.86
C TRP A 52 3.66 -13.33 -0.40
N GLY A 53 2.79 -12.63 0.35
CA GLY A 53 2.55 -12.89 1.75
C GLY A 53 3.55 -12.19 2.68
N TYR A 54 3.16 -12.03 3.94
CA TYR A 54 3.87 -11.21 4.93
C TYR A 54 5.28 -11.70 5.29
N ILE A 55 5.65 -12.93 4.97
CA ILE A 55 7.00 -13.45 5.20
C ILE A 55 7.95 -12.98 4.10
N LEU A 56 7.58 -13.17 2.83
CA LEU A 56 8.46 -13.00 1.67
C LEU A 56 8.24 -11.67 0.92
N GLY A 57 7.10 -11.01 1.14
CA GLY A 57 6.68 -9.82 0.40
C GLY A 57 5.80 -8.92 1.25
N ASP A 58 4.79 -8.33 0.61
CA ASP A 58 3.79 -7.43 1.20
C ASP A 58 4.41 -6.14 1.76
N GLU A 59 5.49 -5.65 1.14
CA GLU A 59 6.16 -4.40 1.46
C GLU A 59 5.17 -3.23 1.29
N GLY A 60 5.13 -2.33 2.28
CA GLY A 60 4.15 -1.23 2.34
C GLY A 60 2.79 -1.62 2.95
N GLY A 61 2.56 -2.91 3.26
CA GLY A 61 1.40 -3.36 4.04
C GLY A 61 1.55 -3.10 5.55
N ALA A 62 0.43 -3.06 6.25
CA ALA A 62 0.37 -2.76 7.69
C ALA A 62 1.23 -3.72 8.54
N TYR A 63 1.28 -5.00 8.18
CA TYR A 63 2.13 -5.96 8.88
C TYR A 63 3.62 -5.58 8.82
N LYS A 64 4.13 -5.24 7.65
CA LYS A 64 5.54 -4.84 7.45
C LYS A 64 5.85 -3.53 8.16
N ILE A 65 4.96 -2.53 8.10
CA ILE A 65 5.09 -1.26 8.80
C ILE A 65 5.18 -1.51 10.32
N ALA A 66 4.28 -2.30 10.89
CA ALA A 66 4.27 -2.64 12.31
C ALA A 66 5.55 -3.38 12.73
N VAL A 67 5.97 -4.39 11.98
CA VAL A 67 7.22 -5.15 12.26
C VAL A 67 8.44 -4.23 12.20
N ALA A 68 8.51 -3.33 11.23
CA ALA A 68 9.61 -2.36 11.13
C ALA A 68 9.65 -1.44 12.36
N GLY A 69 8.48 -0.91 12.79
CA GLY A 69 8.35 -0.10 14.00
C GLY A 69 8.77 -0.84 15.27
N MET A 70 8.27 -2.06 15.46
CA MET A 70 8.66 -2.89 16.62
C MET A 70 10.16 -3.19 16.63
N ARG A 71 10.74 -3.52 15.48
CA ARG A 71 12.21 -3.74 15.36
C ARG A 71 13.00 -2.48 15.68
N ALA A 72 12.56 -1.32 15.23
CA ALA A 72 13.20 -0.04 15.53
C ALA A 72 13.12 0.28 17.03
N ALA A 73 11.96 0.10 17.66
CA ALA A 73 11.78 0.27 19.10
C ALA A 73 12.71 -0.64 19.92
N LEU A 74 12.77 -1.94 19.58
CA LEU A 74 13.65 -2.89 20.26
C LEU A 74 15.15 -2.54 20.08
N LYS A 75 15.57 -2.16 18.87
CA LYS A 75 16.94 -1.73 18.63
C LYS A 75 17.31 -0.48 19.43
N ALA A 76 16.41 0.48 19.54
CA ALA A 76 16.63 1.69 20.34
C ALA A 76 16.67 1.36 21.83
N HIS A 77 15.80 0.47 22.32
CA HIS A 77 15.82 -0.02 23.70
C HIS A 77 17.15 -0.69 24.07
N ASP A 78 17.70 -1.50 23.18
CA ASP A 78 18.99 -2.19 23.36
C ASP A 78 20.21 -1.26 23.20
N GLY A 79 20.03 0.00 22.86
CA GLY A 79 21.13 0.93 22.54
C GLY A 79 21.81 0.69 21.20
N ARG A 80 21.21 -0.13 20.30
CA ARG A 80 21.73 -0.47 18.96
C ARG A 80 21.10 0.38 17.84
N GLY A 81 20.16 1.26 18.15
CA GLY A 81 19.41 2.05 17.19
C GLY A 81 19.25 3.49 17.61
N ILE A 82 18.71 4.30 16.70
CA ILE A 82 18.35 5.68 16.95
C ILE A 82 17.15 5.71 17.90
N TYR A 83 17.15 6.65 18.86
CA TYR A 83 16.01 6.85 19.75
C TYR A 83 14.72 7.12 18.96
N THR A 84 13.63 6.52 19.41
CA THR A 84 12.28 6.69 18.84
C THR A 84 11.23 6.63 19.94
N SER A 85 10.15 7.40 19.80
CA SER A 85 8.99 7.36 20.70
C SER A 85 8.27 5.99 20.68
N LEU A 86 8.45 5.21 19.63
CA LEU A 86 7.88 3.87 19.47
C LEU A 86 8.23 2.92 20.62
N ILE A 87 9.32 3.17 21.37
CA ILE A 87 9.68 2.39 22.56
C ILE A 87 8.53 2.39 23.56
N GLU A 88 8.02 3.57 23.90
CA GLU A 88 6.94 3.72 24.87
C GLU A 88 5.60 3.25 24.29
N ASP A 89 5.33 3.60 23.04
CA ASP A 89 4.07 3.27 22.38
C ASP A 89 3.88 1.76 22.23
N PHE A 90 4.94 0.98 22.01
CA PHE A 90 4.86 -0.48 21.90
C PHE A 90 4.93 -1.23 23.22
N LYS A 91 5.42 -0.63 24.32
CA LYS A 91 5.53 -1.32 25.63
C LYS A 91 4.23 -1.96 26.09
N ILE A 92 3.12 -1.29 25.87
CA ILE A 92 1.78 -1.75 26.29
C ILE A 92 1.20 -2.81 25.35
N HIS A 93 1.84 -3.07 24.22
CA HIS A 93 1.34 -3.96 23.16
C HIS A 93 2.16 -5.24 22.98
N PHE A 94 3.17 -5.49 23.79
CA PHE A 94 3.93 -6.73 23.76
C PHE A 94 3.03 -7.91 24.13
N GLY A 95 2.88 -8.86 23.20
CA GLY A 95 2.03 -10.04 23.36
C GLY A 95 0.78 -10.06 22.47
N PHE A 96 0.58 -9.06 21.62
CA PHE A 96 -0.53 -9.03 20.66
C PHE A 96 -0.35 -10.07 19.54
N ASN A 97 -1.40 -10.84 19.26
CA ASN A 97 -1.40 -11.84 18.19
C ASN A 97 -1.62 -11.23 16.79
N ASN A 98 -2.12 -9.98 16.69
CA ASN A 98 -2.39 -9.30 15.43
C ASN A 98 -1.41 -8.14 15.22
N ILE A 99 -0.24 -8.45 14.68
CA ILE A 99 0.84 -7.47 14.45
C ILE A 99 0.40 -6.35 13.50
N ALA A 100 -0.36 -6.65 12.45
CA ALA A 100 -0.80 -5.64 11.50
C ALA A 100 -1.66 -4.53 12.15
N ALA A 101 -2.41 -4.85 13.20
CA ALA A 101 -3.20 -3.90 13.98
C ALA A 101 -2.35 -2.86 14.73
N LEU A 102 -1.04 -3.06 14.80
CA LEU A 102 -0.10 -2.12 15.43
C LEU A 102 0.47 -1.07 14.46
N ALA A 103 0.20 -1.16 13.17
CA ALA A 103 0.65 -0.16 12.19
C ALA A 103 0.17 1.27 12.51
N PRO A 104 -1.04 1.53 13.04
CA PRO A 104 -1.46 2.86 13.47
C PRO A 104 -0.57 3.51 14.53
N ILE A 105 0.20 2.74 15.31
CA ILE A 105 1.18 3.26 16.27
C ILE A 105 2.31 3.97 15.51
N VAL A 106 2.85 3.31 14.47
CA VAL A 106 3.91 3.88 13.62
C VAL A 106 3.37 5.11 12.87
N ASP A 107 2.15 5.03 12.33
CA ASP A 107 1.49 6.15 11.65
C ASP A 107 1.36 7.36 12.57
N ASN A 108 0.88 7.16 13.80
CA ASN A 108 0.73 8.24 14.77
C ASN A 108 2.07 8.84 15.21
N ALA A 109 3.09 8.02 15.47
CA ALA A 109 4.43 8.49 15.79
C ALA A 109 5.03 9.32 14.64
N ALA A 110 4.87 8.87 13.39
CA ALA A 110 5.28 9.62 12.20
C ALA A 110 4.55 10.96 12.08
N PHE A 111 3.24 10.99 12.32
CA PHE A 111 2.44 12.20 12.33
C PHE A 111 2.90 13.21 13.42
N LEU A 112 3.33 12.71 14.58
CA LEU A 112 3.89 13.53 15.68
C LEU A 112 5.35 13.93 15.43
N GLY A 113 5.96 13.55 14.32
CA GLY A 113 7.29 14.00 13.91
C GLY A 113 8.44 13.07 14.32
N ASP A 114 8.17 11.84 14.81
CA ASP A 114 9.22 10.87 15.08
C ASP A 114 9.96 10.53 13.76
N LYS A 115 11.28 10.74 13.76
CA LYS A 115 12.10 10.59 12.56
C LYS A 115 12.20 9.14 12.09
N VAL A 116 12.26 8.21 13.03
CA VAL A 116 12.37 6.77 12.72
C VAL A 116 11.06 6.26 12.13
N ALA A 117 9.93 6.65 12.74
CA ALA A 117 8.61 6.31 12.21
C ALA A 117 8.38 6.93 10.83
N ASN A 118 8.78 8.19 10.59
CA ASN A 118 8.71 8.82 9.28
C ASN A 118 9.54 8.05 8.23
N GLN A 119 10.75 7.63 8.56
CA GLN A 119 11.58 6.82 7.66
C GLN A 119 10.90 5.49 7.31
N ILE A 120 10.27 4.82 8.27
CA ILE A 120 9.53 3.57 8.05
C ILE A 120 8.38 3.79 7.07
N ILE A 121 7.64 4.90 7.21
CA ILE A 121 6.56 5.26 6.29
C ILE A 121 7.10 5.57 4.90
N ASP A 122 8.19 6.33 4.79
CA ASP A 122 8.81 6.65 3.51
C ASP A 122 9.33 5.39 2.80
N ASP A 123 9.94 4.46 3.53
CA ASP A 123 10.38 3.17 2.98
C ASP A 123 9.18 2.36 2.45
N ALA A 124 8.07 2.33 3.20
CA ALA A 124 6.85 1.66 2.78
C ALA A 124 6.24 2.29 1.51
N VAL A 125 6.21 3.63 1.43
CA VAL A 125 5.79 4.36 0.22
C VAL A 125 6.67 4.00 -0.96
N ASN A 126 8.00 4.03 -0.77
CA ASN A 126 8.96 3.75 -1.84
C ASN A 126 8.80 2.35 -2.42
N GLU A 127 8.51 1.35 -1.60
CA GLU A 127 8.26 -0.02 -2.09
C GLU A 127 6.97 -0.10 -2.92
N LEU A 128 5.89 0.57 -2.50
CA LEU A 128 4.64 0.64 -3.28
C LEU A 128 4.83 1.42 -4.60
N VAL A 129 5.63 2.49 -4.58
CA VAL A 129 6.02 3.24 -5.80
C VAL A 129 6.80 2.34 -6.76
N LYS A 130 7.84 1.65 -6.29
CA LYS A 130 8.62 0.71 -7.13
C LYS A 130 7.73 -0.36 -7.76
N ALA A 131 6.83 -0.96 -6.98
CA ALA A 131 5.90 -1.96 -7.47
C ALA A 131 4.97 -1.38 -8.55
N THR A 132 4.43 -0.17 -8.33
CA THR A 132 3.56 0.52 -9.29
C THR A 132 4.29 0.85 -10.58
N VAL A 133 5.48 1.45 -10.49
CA VAL A 133 6.34 1.75 -11.64
C VAL A 133 6.70 0.49 -12.43
N THR A 134 6.92 -0.63 -11.74
CA THR A 134 7.19 -1.92 -12.40
C THR A 134 5.99 -2.41 -13.21
N VAL A 135 4.76 -2.16 -12.76
CA VAL A 135 3.55 -2.45 -13.54
C VAL A 135 3.43 -1.49 -14.71
N ILE A 136 3.56 -0.17 -14.49
CA ILE A 136 3.48 0.86 -15.54
C ILE A 136 4.43 0.51 -16.69
N LYS A 137 5.71 0.38 -16.40
CA LYS A 137 6.75 0.08 -17.41
C LYS A 137 6.60 -1.29 -18.06
N GLY A 138 5.85 -2.19 -17.43
CA GLY A 138 5.71 -3.57 -17.90
C GLY A 138 4.63 -3.79 -18.94
N ILE A 139 3.54 -3.03 -18.90
CA ILE A 139 2.36 -3.30 -19.74
C ILE A 139 1.69 -2.04 -20.32
N PHE A 140 2.10 -0.81 -19.91
CA PHE A 140 1.55 0.44 -20.44
C PHE A 140 2.58 1.16 -21.35
N VAL A 141 2.07 1.98 -22.26
CA VAL A 141 2.91 2.75 -23.17
C VAL A 141 3.32 4.07 -22.48
N GLU A 142 4.55 4.51 -22.71
CA GLU A 142 5.04 5.79 -22.19
C GLU A 142 4.17 6.95 -22.71
N GLY A 143 3.77 7.86 -21.79
CA GLY A 143 2.90 9.00 -22.11
C GLY A 143 1.40 8.65 -22.19
N GLU A 144 1.01 7.38 -21.96
CA GLU A 144 -0.40 6.97 -21.92
C GLU A 144 -1.06 7.47 -20.63
N PHE A 145 -2.24 8.12 -20.77
CA PHE A 145 -3.04 8.49 -19.59
C PHE A 145 -3.51 7.23 -18.85
N LEU A 146 -3.23 7.21 -17.53
CA LEU A 146 -3.48 6.05 -16.70
C LEU A 146 -4.09 6.44 -15.35
N GLU A 147 -5.14 5.74 -14.93
CA GLU A 147 -5.63 5.83 -13.55
C GLU A 147 -5.02 4.74 -12.66
N VAL A 148 -4.52 5.16 -11.50
CA VAL A 148 -4.01 4.31 -10.43
C VAL A 148 -4.91 4.47 -9.22
N VAL A 149 -5.69 3.44 -8.87
CA VAL A 149 -6.54 3.46 -7.68
C VAL A 149 -5.84 2.84 -6.48
N THR A 150 -5.92 3.53 -5.34
CA THR A 150 -5.35 3.06 -4.07
C THR A 150 -6.45 2.50 -3.17
N MET A 151 -6.26 1.29 -2.63
CA MET A 151 -7.23 0.61 -1.78
C MET A 151 -6.59 0.08 -0.50
N GLY A 152 -7.36 0.02 0.58
CA GLY A 152 -6.92 -0.53 1.86
C GLY A 152 -6.76 0.51 2.96
N SER A 153 -6.55 0.03 4.20
CA SER A 153 -6.56 0.86 5.40
C SER A 153 -5.31 1.72 5.58
N VAL A 154 -4.18 1.31 5.02
CA VAL A 154 -2.89 2.00 5.18
C VAL A 154 -2.95 3.43 4.62
N TRP A 155 -3.70 3.64 3.55
CA TRP A 155 -3.87 4.96 2.91
C TRP A 155 -4.65 5.98 3.75
N LYS A 156 -5.35 5.53 4.80
CA LYS A 156 -6.22 6.36 5.65
C LYS A 156 -5.49 6.92 6.88
N GLY A 157 -4.18 6.69 6.97
CA GLY A 157 -3.35 7.12 8.09
C GLY A 157 -3.16 8.65 8.19
N LYS A 158 -2.79 9.12 9.39
CA LYS A 158 -2.58 10.56 9.69
C LYS A 158 -1.26 11.09 9.11
N CYS A 159 -0.27 10.21 8.90
CA CYS A 159 1.08 10.58 8.41
C CYS A 159 1.11 10.94 6.91
N LYS A 160 -0.07 11.01 6.25
CA LYS A 160 -0.22 11.39 4.84
C LYS A 160 0.53 10.45 3.88
N MET A 161 0.47 9.13 4.13
CA MET A 161 1.13 8.15 3.29
C MET A 161 0.60 8.20 1.84
N TRP A 162 -0.69 8.47 1.65
CA TRP A 162 -1.30 8.61 0.34
C TRP A 162 -0.71 9.79 -0.44
N GLU A 163 -0.62 10.97 0.17
CA GLU A 163 -0.07 12.17 -0.45
C GLU A 163 1.41 12.00 -0.80
N ARG A 164 2.19 11.32 0.04
CA ARG A 164 3.60 10.97 -0.26
C ARG A 164 3.68 10.08 -1.50
N PHE A 165 2.85 9.05 -1.59
CA PHE A 165 2.78 8.16 -2.75
C PHE A 165 2.40 8.91 -4.03
N VAL A 166 1.34 9.74 -3.99
CA VAL A 166 0.91 10.59 -5.12
C VAL A 166 2.06 11.48 -5.59
N SER A 167 2.73 12.15 -4.66
CA SER A 167 3.86 13.03 -4.97
C SER A 167 4.99 12.27 -5.70
N CYS A 168 5.35 11.08 -5.20
CA CYS A 168 6.40 10.26 -5.82
C CYS A 168 6.01 9.81 -7.23
N ILE A 169 4.78 9.33 -7.44
CA ILE A 169 4.32 8.89 -8.76
C ILE A 169 4.31 10.08 -9.74
N ASN A 170 3.76 11.22 -9.33
CA ASN A 170 3.62 12.38 -10.22
C ASN A 170 4.95 13.08 -10.54
N CYS A 171 6.03 12.83 -9.78
CA CYS A 171 7.35 13.33 -10.14
C CYS A 171 7.85 12.73 -11.46
N ASP A 172 7.57 11.45 -11.71
CA ASP A 172 8.11 10.73 -12.87
C ASP A 172 7.06 10.48 -13.96
N PHE A 173 5.76 10.54 -13.62
CA PHE A 173 4.64 10.18 -14.48
C PHE A 173 3.51 11.21 -14.37
N VAL A 174 3.62 12.32 -15.11
CA VAL A 174 2.64 13.43 -15.07
C VAL A 174 1.28 13.05 -15.64
N GLU A 175 1.23 12.06 -16.53
CA GLU A 175 0.04 11.50 -17.16
C GLU A 175 -0.70 10.49 -16.26
N VAL A 176 -0.09 10.07 -15.16
CA VAL A 176 -0.70 9.14 -14.21
C VAL A 176 -1.55 9.87 -13.19
N LYS A 177 -2.81 9.52 -13.10
CA LYS A 177 -3.75 10.06 -12.12
C LYS A 177 -3.97 9.06 -11.00
N VAL A 178 -3.43 9.35 -9.81
CA VAL A 178 -3.73 8.55 -8.61
C VAL A 178 -5.07 8.98 -8.02
N ILE A 179 -5.94 8.01 -7.76
CA ILE A 179 -7.29 8.24 -7.24
C ILE A 179 -7.62 7.36 -6.03
N LEU A 180 -8.56 7.82 -5.22
CA LEU A 180 -9.26 6.98 -4.25
C LEU A 180 -10.36 6.17 -4.97
N PRO A 181 -10.83 5.05 -4.40
CA PRO A 181 -11.86 4.23 -5.03
C PRO A 181 -13.14 5.02 -5.31
N ARG A 182 -13.68 4.90 -6.52
CA ARG A 182 -14.97 5.50 -6.90
C ARG A 182 -16.15 4.75 -6.30
N PHE A 183 -16.00 3.44 -6.13
CA PHE A 183 -17.00 2.57 -5.53
C PHE A 183 -16.35 1.75 -4.43
N GLU A 184 -17.09 1.51 -3.34
CA GLU A 184 -16.64 0.56 -2.34
C GLU A 184 -16.67 -0.85 -2.94
N ALA A 185 -15.62 -1.63 -2.68
CA ALA A 185 -15.62 -3.04 -3.03
C ALA A 185 -16.70 -3.73 -2.19
N VAL A 186 -17.75 -4.19 -2.83
CA VAL A 186 -18.77 -5.05 -2.20
C VAL A 186 -18.16 -6.46 -2.19
N TYR A 187 -17.73 -6.90 -1.00
CA TYR A 187 -17.29 -8.27 -0.75
C TYR A 187 -18.46 -9.16 -0.45
#